data_392c5755e8a2c5588f8c79939e19187b
#
_entry.id   392c5755e8a2c5588f8c79939e19187b
#
_cell.length_a   1.000
_cell.length_b   1.000
_cell.length_c   1.000
_cell.angle_alpha   90.00
_cell.angle_beta   90.00
_cell.angle_gamma   90.00
#
_symmetry.space_group_name_H-M   'P 1'
#
loop_
_entity.id
_entity.type
_entity.pdbx_description
1 polymer ?
#
loop_
_entity_poly.entity_id
_entity_poly.type
_entity_poly.pdbx_seq_one_letter_code
_entity_poly.pdbx_strand_id
1 'polypeptide(L)'
;MLFNDTHSSKKDIKEAHDQEHATWNRRSFIQALGLAGAGSMMLGGTNVSATAPSALSVALSGSENDNILVIIRLKGGNDGLNTVVPLYDYDTYANLRPTIRHQENELLSLSPDFAIPNYMNALESVWGEGNMKVIHGVGYPDQSLSHFRSSDIWASADAINEEPTGWWGRYFEDLYPDYLINPPEIPPAIQIGSIGNLIFEGSDSNYAFSVANPEQLVNIAQTGGLHDVVNLPECVYGDKLLFLRAQTNTTFTYAEVINDAYMASSNQATYLQDALSEQLAIIARMIKGGLGTKVYMVSLDGFDTHANQVDKQRVLHENLASGIKNFYEDLAIAGYDDKVLGMTISEFGRR
;
A
#
# COMPACT_ATOMS: atom_id res chain seq x y z
N MET A 1 53.72 21.80 38.31
CA MET A 1 52.33 21.48 37.90
C MET A 1 52.44 20.38 36.84
N LEU A 2 52.12 19.15 37.26
CA LEU A 2 52.22 17.96 36.45
C LEU A 2 50.88 17.78 35.70
N PHE A 3 50.89 17.85 34.36
CA PHE A 3 49.75 17.38 33.58
C PHE A 3 49.86 15.86 33.47
N ASN A 4 48.90 15.19 34.04
CA ASN A 4 48.72 13.75 33.88
C ASN A 4 47.96 13.51 32.55
N ASP A 5 48.67 13.13 31.51
CA ASP A 5 48.07 12.61 30.28
C ASP A 5 47.55 11.17 30.55
N THR A 6 46.28 11.06 30.82
CA THR A 6 45.60 9.75 30.82
C THR A 6 45.36 9.33 29.36
N HIS A 7 46.26 8.50 28.82
CA HIS A 7 46.02 7.74 27.59
C HIS A 7 44.89 6.75 27.84
N SER A 8 43.66 7.16 27.55
CA SER A 8 42.55 6.22 27.39
C SER A 8 42.87 5.28 26.23
N SER A 9 42.86 3.97 26.47
CA SER A 9 43.18 3.01 25.44
C SER A 9 42.13 3.03 24.32
N LYS A 10 42.52 2.77 23.08
CA LYS A 10 41.56 2.68 21.93
C LYS A 10 40.43 1.69 22.24
N LYS A 11 40.68 0.69 23.07
CA LYS A 11 39.71 -0.30 23.50
C LYS A 11 38.64 0.30 24.44
N ASP A 12 39.06 1.15 25.39
CA ASP A 12 38.15 1.80 26.34
C ASP A 12 37.26 2.81 25.63
N ILE A 13 37.78 3.51 24.62
CA ILE A 13 36.99 4.42 23.78
C ILE A 13 35.96 3.67 22.95
N LYS A 14 36.34 2.50 22.38
CA LYS A 14 35.42 1.67 21.61
C LYS A 14 34.31 1.07 22.49
N GLU A 15 34.64 0.57 23.69
CA GLU A 15 33.65 0.03 24.63
C GLU A 15 32.71 1.11 25.16
N ALA A 16 33.18 2.30 25.44
CA ALA A 16 32.35 3.44 25.84
C ALA A 16 31.43 3.89 24.68
N HIS A 17 31.96 3.93 23.47
CA HIS A 17 31.21 4.25 22.27
C HIS A 17 30.10 3.22 22.00
N ASP A 18 30.42 1.92 22.06
CA ASP A 18 29.44 0.83 21.88
C ASP A 18 28.36 0.81 22.97
N GLN A 19 28.71 1.17 24.25
CA GLN A 19 27.75 1.29 25.35
C GLN A 19 26.83 2.51 25.16
N GLU A 20 27.34 3.63 24.71
CA GLU A 20 26.55 4.83 24.47
C GLU A 20 25.52 4.61 23.34
N HIS A 21 25.89 3.85 22.32
CA HIS A 21 24.96 3.47 21.25
C HIS A 21 23.95 2.40 21.67
N ALA A 22 24.32 1.48 22.57
CA ALA A 22 23.40 0.46 23.11
C ALA A 22 22.27 1.06 23.97
N THR A 23 22.48 2.28 24.52
CA THR A 23 21.46 2.98 25.31
C THR A 23 20.43 3.74 24.47
N TRP A 24 20.68 3.91 23.18
CA TRP A 24 19.71 4.50 22.26
C TRP A 24 18.52 3.55 22.07
N ASN A 25 17.38 3.89 22.68
CA ASN A 25 16.17 3.13 22.45
C ASN A 25 15.52 3.53 21.12
N ARG A 26 14.68 2.64 20.59
CA ARG A 26 13.97 2.83 19.31
C ARG A 26 13.22 4.15 19.21
N ARG A 27 12.66 4.62 20.32
CA ARG A 27 11.87 5.85 20.38
C ARG A 27 12.75 7.09 20.24
N SER A 28 13.90 7.13 20.91
CA SER A 28 14.87 8.23 20.81
C SER A 28 15.47 8.34 19.42
N PHE A 29 15.68 7.20 18.77
CA PHE A 29 16.17 7.12 17.39
C PHE A 29 15.15 7.71 16.39
N ILE A 30 13.88 7.32 16.47
CA ILE A 30 12.80 7.84 15.63
C ILE A 30 12.59 9.35 15.86
N GLN A 31 12.70 9.82 17.11
CA GLN A 31 12.59 11.23 17.45
C GLN A 31 13.75 12.08 16.92
N ALA A 32 14.97 11.53 16.92
CA ALA A 32 16.15 12.22 16.40
C ALA A 32 16.14 12.36 14.85
N LEU A 33 15.43 11.48 14.17
CA LEU A 33 15.34 11.49 12.70
C LEU A 33 14.48 12.60 12.14
N GLY A 34 13.54 13.18 12.89
CA GLY A 34 12.62 14.21 12.40
C GLY A 34 11.80 13.77 11.16
N LEU A 35 11.91 12.51 10.76
CA LEU A 35 11.27 11.90 9.61
C LEU A 35 9.92 11.31 10.01
N ALA A 36 8.96 12.16 10.32
CA ALA A 36 7.58 11.76 10.26
C ALA A 36 7.23 11.59 8.77
N GLY A 37 7.46 10.43 8.19
CA GLY A 37 7.02 10.19 6.83
C GLY A 37 7.70 9.10 6.01
N ALA A 38 8.72 8.44 6.49
CA ALA A 38 9.34 7.35 5.72
C ALA A 38 9.26 6.04 6.52
N GLY A 39 8.52 5.10 6.00
CA GLY A 39 8.53 3.68 6.35
C GLY A 39 8.36 3.29 7.82
N SER A 40 7.43 2.42 8.11
CA SER A 40 7.33 1.77 9.42
C SER A 40 8.55 0.89 9.64
N MET A 41 9.45 1.33 10.54
CA MET A 41 10.59 0.54 10.94
C MET A 41 10.18 -0.50 11.99
N MET A 42 10.18 -1.75 11.67
CA MET A 42 10.21 -2.83 12.66
C MET A 42 11.67 -3.27 12.88
N LEU A 43 12.26 -2.82 13.97
CA LEU A 43 13.55 -3.28 14.48
C LEU A 43 13.30 -4.43 15.47
N GLY A 44 13.35 -5.65 15.01
CA GLY A 44 13.29 -6.83 15.85
C GLY A 44 14.25 -7.89 15.31
N GLY A 45 15.43 -8.01 15.94
CA GLY A 45 16.34 -9.10 15.61
C GLY A 45 15.70 -10.44 15.90
N THR A 46 15.29 -11.17 14.87
CA THR A 46 15.10 -12.61 14.86
C THR A 46 15.75 -13.14 13.60
N ASN A 47 16.54 -14.20 13.77
CA ASN A 47 17.16 -14.92 12.65
C ASN A 47 16.08 -15.39 11.67
N VAL A 48 16.09 -14.86 10.46
CA VAL A 48 15.26 -15.35 9.38
C VAL A 48 15.98 -16.51 8.71
N SER A 49 15.44 -17.72 8.86
CA SER A 49 15.79 -18.83 7.99
C SER A 49 15.17 -18.56 6.62
N ALA A 50 15.95 -18.68 5.56
CA ALA A 50 15.48 -18.58 4.19
C ALA A 50 14.30 -19.55 4.00
N THR A 51 13.10 -19.02 3.88
CA THR A 51 11.92 -19.79 3.52
C THR A 51 11.98 -20.07 2.02
N ALA A 52 11.60 -21.27 1.61
CA ALA A 52 11.48 -21.61 0.20
C ALA A 52 10.53 -20.60 -0.49
N PRO A 53 10.80 -20.21 -1.76
CA PRO A 53 9.95 -19.27 -2.50
C PRO A 53 8.48 -19.71 -2.43
N SER A 54 7.58 -18.77 -2.18
CA SER A 54 6.15 -19.07 -2.14
C SER A 54 5.68 -19.54 -3.53
N ALA A 55 4.64 -20.39 -3.59
CA ALA A 55 4.05 -20.80 -4.87
C ALA A 55 3.62 -19.60 -5.72
N LEU A 56 3.25 -18.49 -5.05
CA LEU A 56 2.92 -17.22 -5.71
C LEU A 56 4.16 -16.55 -6.31
N SER A 57 5.28 -16.48 -5.58
CA SER A 57 6.53 -15.88 -6.09
C SER A 57 7.06 -16.66 -7.30
N VAL A 58 6.98 -17.99 -7.27
CA VAL A 58 7.35 -18.85 -8.42
C VAL A 58 6.41 -18.62 -9.62
N ALA A 59 5.10 -18.48 -9.40
CA ALA A 59 4.13 -18.23 -10.45
C ALA A 59 4.30 -16.85 -11.08
N LEU A 60 4.61 -15.82 -10.27
CA LEU A 60 4.77 -14.44 -10.72
C LEU A 60 6.14 -14.18 -11.36
N SER A 61 7.21 -14.83 -10.88
CA SER A 61 8.56 -14.68 -11.47
C SER A 61 8.68 -15.20 -12.91
N GLY A 62 7.76 -16.06 -13.33
CA GLY A 62 7.67 -16.55 -14.72
C GLY A 62 6.85 -15.66 -15.66
N SER A 63 6.22 -14.59 -15.19
CA SER A 63 5.40 -13.74 -16.03
C SER A 63 6.15 -12.47 -16.44
N GLU A 64 6.83 -12.51 -17.58
CA GLU A 64 7.36 -11.31 -18.25
C GLU A 64 6.23 -10.53 -18.92
N ASN A 65 5.28 -10.01 -18.14
CA ASN A 65 4.23 -9.17 -18.70
C ASN A 65 4.29 -7.76 -18.11
N ASP A 66 3.79 -6.79 -18.86
CA ASP A 66 3.73 -5.38 -18.46
C ASP A 66 2.50 -5.05 -17.60
N ASN A 67 1.82 -6.06 -17.05
CA ASN A 67 0.62 -5.87 -16.26
C ASN A 67 0.94 -5.15 -14.94
N ILE A 68 0.01 -4.30 -14.56
CA ILE A 68 0.07 -3.45 -13.36
C ILE A 68 -1.12 -3.79 -12.48
N LEU A 69 -0.89 -3.89 -11.18
CA LEU A 69 -1.94 -4.08 -10.18
C LEU A 69 -2.16 -2.79 -9.39
N VAL A 70 -3.42 -2.35 -9.32
CA VAL A 70 -3.85 -1.25 -8.45
C VAL A 70 -4.79 -1.79 -7.38
N ILE A 71 -4.35 -1.77 -6.14
CA ILE A 71 -5.13 -2.21 -4.97
C ILE A 71 -5.86 -1.02 -4.39
N ILE A 72 -7.19 -1.09 -4.32
CA ILE A 72 -8.05 -0.09 -3.67
C ILE A 72 -8.54 -0.68 -2.36
N ARG A 73 -7.98 -0.25 -1.24
CA ARG A 73 -8.38 -0.72 0.07
C ARG A 73 -9.60 0.04 0.58
N LEU A 74 -10.70 -0.67 0.81
CA LEU A 74 -11.93 -0.13 1.42
C LEU A 74 -11.82 -0.32 2.95
N LYS A 75 -11.31 0.70 3.64
CA LYS A 75 -10.93 0.60 5.04
C LYS A 75 -12.11 0.89 5.98
N GLY A 76 -12.38 -0.05 6.86
CA GLY A 76 -13.45 0.04 7.86
C GLY A 76 -14.52 -1.03 7.73
N GLY A 77 -14.31 -2.06 6.91
CA GLY A 77 -15.28 -3.16 6.74
C GLY A 77 -16.44 -2.75 5.83
N ASN A 78 -16.23 -2.84 4.53
CA ASN A 78 -17.27 -2.56 3.56
C ASN A 78 -18.44 -3.57 3.66
N ASP A 79 -19.67 -3.08 3.61
CA ASP A 79 -20.87 -3.91 3.55
C ASP A 79 -21.05 -4.51 2.16
N GLY A 80 -20.49 -5.71 1.96
CA GLY A 80 -20.52 -6.40 0.68
C GLY A 80 -21.93 -6.71 0.17
N LEU A 81 -22.89 -7.01 1.07
CA LEU A 81 -24.27 -7.28 0.69
C LEU A 81 -25.04 -6.02 0.25
N ASN A 82 -24.63 -4.85 0.73
CA ASN A 82 -25.15 -3.56 0.25
C ASN A 82 -24.32 -2.97 -0.91
N THR A 83 -23.18 -3.57 -1.21
CA THR A 83 -22.40 -3.22 -2.41
C THR A 83 -22.88 -3.99 -3.63
N VAL A 84 -23.07 -5.32 -3.47
CA VAL A 84 -23.62 -6.19 -4.50
C VAL A 84 -24.77 -7.01 -3.89
N VAL A 85 -25.98 -6.61 -4.23
CA VAL A 85 -27.21 -7.16 -3.65
C VAL A 85 -27.59 -8.46 -4.34
N PRO A 86 -27.85 -9.56 -3.59
CA PRO A 86 -28.26 -10.83 -4.14
C PRO A 86 -29.76 -10.82 -4.53
N LEU A 87 -30.05 -10.65 -5.81
CA LEU A 87 -31.44 -10.66 -6.32
C LEU A 87 -32.06 -12.05 -6.24
N TYR A 88 -31.27 -13.11 -6.38
CA TYR A 88 -31.73 -14.49 -6.29
C TYR A 88 -32.29 -14.86 -4.90
N ASP A 89 -31.97 -14.09 -3.87
CA ASP A 89 -32.47 -14.28 -2.49
C ASP A 89 -32.79 -12.93 -1.82
N TYR A 90 -33.42 -12.04 -2.60
CA TYR A 90 -33.72 -10.68 -2.16
C TYR A 90 -34.58 -10.62 -0.90
N ASP A 91 -35.54 -11.51 -0.76
CA ASP A 91 -36.42 -11.56 0.44
C ASP A 91 -35.62 -11.82 1.71
N THR A 92 -34.68 -12.76 1.67
CA THR A 92 -33.78 -13.03 2.81
C THR A 92 -32.87 -11.81 3.10
N TYR A 93 -32.28 -11.23 2.07
CA TYR A 93 -31.48 -10.00 2.22
C TYR A 93 -32.32 -8.88 2.85
N ALA A 94 -33.53 -8.64 2.36
CA ALA A 94 -34.41 -7.58 2.84
C ALA A 94 -34.89 -7.81 4.29
N ASN A 95 -35.17 -9.05 4.65
CA ASN A 95 -35.61 -9.43 6.00
C ASN A 95 -34.47 -9.32 7.04
N LEU A 96 -33.24 -9.67 6.65
CA LEU A 96 -32.06 -9.56 7.52
C LEU A 96 -31.57 -8.11 7.68
N ARG A 97 -31.97 -7.21 6.78
CA ARG A 97 -31.53 -5.81 6.73
C ARG A 97 -32.68 -4.81 6.65
N PRO A 98 -33.65 -4.86 7.56
CA PRO A 98 -34.92 -4.13 7.43
C PRO A 98 -34.75 -2.60 7.38
N THR A 99 -33.67 -2.07 7.93
CA THR A 99 -33.40 -0.62 8.05
C THR A 99 -32.32 -0.10 7.09
N ILE A 100 -31.51 -0.97 6.50
CA ILE A 100 -30.35 -0.57 5.67
C ILE A 100 -30.36 -1.19 4.29
N ARG A 101 -31.36 -2.03 3.96
CA ARG A 101 -31.49 -2.62 2.62
C ARG A 101 -31.76 -1.56 1.57
N HIS A 102 -31.31 -1.82 0.36
CA HIS A 102 -31.77 -1.10 -0.82
C HIS A 102 -33.12 -1.65 -1.30
N GLN A 103 -34.01 -0.76 -1.71
CA GLN A 103 -35.28 -1.18 -2.34
C GLN A 103 -34.99 -1.62 -3.80
N GLU A 104 -35.81 -2.49 -4.37
CA GLU A 104 -35.61 -2.98 -5.73
C GLU A 104 -35.52 -1.86 -6.78
N ASN A 105 -36.31 -0.78 -6.62
CA ASN A 105 -36.25 0.39 -7.50
C ASN A 105 -35.02 1.28 -7.32
N GLU A 106 -34.18 1.01 -6.35
CA GLU A 106 -32.89 1.69 -6.09
C GLU A 106 -31.71 0.88 -6.66
N LEU A 107 -31.99 -0.24 -7.31
CA LEU A 107 -30.98 -1.17 -7.81
C LEU A 107 -30.83 -1.10 -9.31
N LEU A 108 -29.58 -1.26 -9.78
CA LEU A 108 -29.18 -1.47 -11.15
C LEU A 108 -28.75 -2.93 -11.31
N SER A 109 -29.48 -3.69 -12.13
CA SER A 109 -29.18 -5.10 -12.35
C SER A 109 -27.87 -5.29 -13.14
N LEU A 110 -26.97 -6.08 -12.59
CA LEU A 110 -25.76 -6.55 -13.29
C LEU A 110 -26.01 -7.89 -14.00
N SER A 111 -26.87 -8.71 -13.41
CA SER A 111 -27.27 -10.03 -13.93
C SER A 111 -28.63 -10.39 -13.35
N PRO A 112 -29.26 -11.51 -13.76
CA PRO A 112 -30.47 -12.00 -13.10
C PRO A 112 -30.32 -12.23 -11.59
N ASP A 113 -29.11 -12.51 -11.12
CA ASP A 113 -28.83 -12.91 -9.75
C ASP A 113 -28.29 -11.77 -8.88
N PHE A 114 -27.74 -10.69 -9.45
CA PHE A 114 -27.04 -9.65 -8.71
C PHE A 114 -27.30 -8.25 -9.25
N ALA A 115 -27.34 -7.30 -8.33
CA ALA A 115 -27.47 -5.87 -8.63
C ALA A 115 -26.53 -5.02 -7.75
N ILE A 116 -26.25 -3.83 -8.21
CA ILE A 116 -25.58 -2.78 -7.42
C ILE A 116 -26.57 -1.63 -7.17
N PRO A 117 -26.35 -0.80 -6.13
CA PRO A 117 -27.14 0.41 -5.95
C PRO A 117 -27.05 1.34 -7.17
N ASN A 118 -28.16 1.94 -7.56
CA ASN A 118 -28.24 2.78 -8.77
C ASN A 118 -27.31 3.99 -8.77
N TYR A 119 -26.89 4.45 -7.61
CA TYR A 119 -25.89 5.50 -7.46
C TYR A 119 -24.45 5.06 -7.81
N MET A 120 -24.24 3.75 -8.02
CA MET A 120 -22.99 3.20 -8.58
C MET A 120 -23.04 3.03 -10.10
N ASN A 121 -23.97 3.68 -10.79
CA ASN A 121 -24.19 3.57 -12.23
C ASN A 121 -22.95 3.86 -13.10
N ALA A 122 -21.96 4.55 -12.56
CA ALA A 122 -20.68 4.74 -13.23
C ALA A 122 -19.98 3.40 -13.61
N LEU A 123 -20.28 2.30 -12.90
CA LEU A 123 -19.74 0.97 -13.20
C LEU A 123 -20.58 0.18 -14.23
N GLU A 124 -21.72 0.69 -14.68
CA GLU A 124 -22.61 -0.02 -15.59
C GLU A 124 -21.93 -0.35 -16.93
N SER A 125 -21.23 0.62 -17.52
CA SER A 125 -20.48 0.42 -18.76
C SER A 125 -19.33 -0.57 -18.57
N VAL A 126 -18.59 -0.45 -17.47
CA VAL A 126 -17.46 -1.34 -17.13
C VAL A 126 -17.92 -2.79 -17.00
N TRP A 127 -19.09 -3.01 -16.39
CA TRP A 127 -19.71 -4.33 -16.31
C TRP A 127 -20.22 -4.81 -17.67
N GLY A 128 -20.93 -3.95 -18.40
CA GLY A 128 -21.52 -4.28 -19.71
C GLY A 128 -20.48 -4.66 -20.78
N GLU A 129 -19.30 -4.08 -20.70
CA GLU A 129 -18.15 -4.40 -21.55
C GLU A 129 -17.40 -5.67 -21.11
N GLY A 130 -17.77 -6.27 -19.97
CA GLY A 130 -17.13 -7.47 -19.43
C GLY A 130 -15.80 -7.21 -18.71
N ASN A 131 -15.49 -5.94 -18.44
CA ASN A 131 -14.24 -5.51 -17.82
C ASN A 131 -14.27 -5.54 -16.28
N MET A 132 -15.38 -5.99 -15.69
CA MET A 132 -15.54 -6.09 -14.23
C MET A 132 -15.90 -7.52 -13.82
N LYS A 133 -15.37 -7.97 -12.71
CA LYS A 133 -15.72 -9.23 -12.04
C LYS A 133 -16.01 -8.98 -10.56
N VAL A 134 -16.99 -9.69 -10.02
CA VAL A 134 -17.31 -9.70 -8.59
C VAL A 134 -17.01 -11.08 -8.03
N ILE A 135 -16.21 -11.14 -6.97
CA ILE A 135 -15.84 -12.38 -6.28
C ILE A 135 -16.54 -12.38 -4.93
N HIS A 136 -17.45 -13.32 -4.75
CA HIS A 136 -18.26 -13.49 -3.53
C HIS A 136 -17.64 -14.51 -2.58
N GLY A 137 -18.02 -14.45 -1.31
CA GLY A 137 -17.65 -15.44 -0.31
C GLY A 137 -16.17 -15.45 0.06
N VAL A 138 -15.48 -14.33 -0.14
CA VAL A 138 -14.05 -14.18 0.21
C VAL A 138 -13.93 -13.84 1.68
N GLY A 139 -13.14 -14.63 2.39
CA GLY A 139 -12.91 -14.45 3.83
C GLY A 139 -11.96 -15.53 4.36
N TYR A 140 -11.85 -15.63 5.67
CA TYR A 140 -11.05 -16.65 6.34
C TYR A 140 -11.84 -17.24 7.53
N PRO A 141 -11.55 -18.50 7.97
CA PRO A 141 -12.21 -19.11 9.11
C PRO A 141 -12.03 -18.30 10.40
N ASP A 142 -13.05 -18.33 11.28
CA ASP A 142 -13.02 -17.65 12.57
C ASP A 142 -12.68 -16.16 12.50
N GLN A 143 -13.27 -15.48 11.54
CA GLN A 143 -12.98 -14.10 11.18
C GLN A 143 -12.97 -13.15 12.39
N SER A 144 -11.85 -12.46 12.59
CA SER A 144 -11.73 -11.39 13.56
C SER A 144 -12.59 -10.18 13.17
N LEU A 145 -13.30 -9.61 14.13
CA LEU A 145 -14.05 -8.36 13.95
C LEU A 145 -13.25 -7.12 14.38
N SER A 146 -11.99 -7.29 14.77
CA SER A 146 -11.07 -6.19 14.97
C SER A 146 -10.52 -5.72 13.62
N HIS A 147 -10.72 -4.45 13.28
CA HIS A 147 -10.19 -3.86 12.05
C HIS A 147 -8.67 -4.02 11.93
N PHE A 148 -7.94 -3.84 13.05
CA PHE A 148 -6.49 -4.02 13.07
C PHE A 148 -6.10 -5.46 12.77
N ARG A 149 -6.60 -6.42 13.57
CA ARG A 149 -6.24 -7.83 13.40
C ARG A 149 -6.65 -8.37 12.04
N SER A 150 -7.86 -8.05 11.57
CA SER A 150 -8.32 -8.52 10.26
C SER A 150 -7.52 -7.90 9.12
N SER A 151 -7.14 -6.63 9.24
CA SER A 151 -6.24 -5.98 8.27
C SER A 151 -4.89 -6.66 8.20
N ASP A 152 -4.31 -7.05 9.35
CA ASP A 152 -3.03 -7.74 9.42
C ASP A 152 -3.12 -9.14 8.81
N ILE A 153 -4.23 -9.87 9.05
CA ILE A 153 -4.49 -11.17 8.43
C ILE A 153 -4.57 -11.06 6.90
N TRP A 154 -5.30 -10.08 6.39
CA TRP A 154 -5.37 -9.83 4.95
C TRP A 154 -4.02 -9.42 4.34
N ALA A 155 -3.25 -8.62 5.07
CA ALA A 155 -1.94 -8.17 4.63
C ALA A 155 -0.89 -9.27 4.69
N SER A 156 -0.92 -10.12 5.73
CA SER A 156 0.01 -11.23 5.88
C SER A 156 -0.40 -12.48 5.10
N ALA A 157 -1.70 -12.63 4.76
CA ALA A 157 -2.33 -13.85 4.25
C ALA A 157 -2.18 -15.05 5.20
N ASP A 158 -2.04 -14.79 6.51
CA ASP A 158 -1.96 -15.81 7.55
C ASP A 158 -3.02 -15.54 8.63
N ALA A 159 -4.05 -16.40 8.67
CA ALA A 159 -5.13 -16.32 9.65
C ALA A 159 -4.80 -17.01 10.99
N ILE A 160 -3.76 -17.81 11.04
CA ILE A 160 -3.42 -18.68 12.18
C ILE A 160 -2.34 -18.03 13.05
N ASN A 161 -1.24 -17.62 12.43
CA ASN A 161 -0.09 -17.06 13.11
C ASN A 161 -0.13 -15.52 13.09
N GLU A 162 0.66 -14.90 13.95
CA GLU A 162 0.91 -13.46 13.89
C GLU A 162 2.15 -13.20 13.00
N GLU A 163 1.95 -13.38 11.68
CA GLU A 163 3.00 -13.17 10.71
C GLU A 163 3.33 -11.68 10.60
N PRO A 164 4.56 -11.25 10.89
CA PRO A 164 4.93 -9.84 10.89
C PRO A 164 5.19 -9.28 9.49
N THR A 165 5.18 -10.12 8.45
CA THR A 165 5.45 -9.74 7.07
C THR A 165 4.21 -9.83 6.19
N GLY A 166 4.16 -8.96 5.18
CA GLY A 166 3.09 -8.95 4.18
C GLY A 166 3.37 -9.91 3.03
N TRP A 167 2.32 -10.37 2.35
CA TRP A 167 2.50 -11.31 1.24
C TRP A 167 3.16 -10.65 0.01
N TRP A 168 2.98 -9.34 -0.24
CA TRP A 168 3.76 -8.60 -1.22
C TRP A 168 5.18 -8.31 -0.73
N GLY A 169 5.34 -8.01 0.57
CA GLY A 169 6.66 -7.84 1.17
C GLY A 169 7.54 -9.07 0.96
N ARG A 170 7.05 -10.26 1.28
CA ARG A 170 7.77 -11.52 1.05
C ARG A 170 8.08 -11.78 -0.43
N TYR A 171 7.13 -11.46 -1.33
CA TYR A 171 7.38 -11.59 -2.77
C TYR A 171 8.51 -10.68 -3.24
N PHE A 172 8.53 -9.42 -2.82
CA PHE A 172 9.59 -8.48 -3.20
C PHE A 172 10.92 -8.79 -2.52
N GLU A 173 10.91 -9.33 -1.31
CA GLU A 173 12.11 -9.80 -0.62
C GLU A 173 12.81 -10.93 -1.39
N ASP A 174 12.03 -11.89 -1.89
CA ASP A 174 12.56 -12.95 -2.78
C ASP A 174 13.13 -12.39 -4.09
N LEU A 175 12.50 -11.33 -4.63
CA LEU A 175 12.91 -10.72 -5.90
C LEU A 175 14.11 -9.78 -5.76
N TYR A 176 14.22 -9.09 -4.62
CA TYR A 176 15.24 -8.08 -4.33
C TYR A 176 15.91 -8.36 -2.98
N PRO A 177 16.70 -9.45 -2.84
CA PRO A 177 17.28 -9.88 -1.56
C PRO A 177 18.23 -8.83 -0.94
N ASP A 178 18.84 -8.00 -1.76
CA ASP A 178 19.77 -6.93 -1.33
C ASP A 178 19.11 -5.53 -1.39
N TYR A 179 17.78 -5.46 -1.27
CA TYR A 179 17.01 -4.22 -1.47
C TYR A 179 17.54 -3.01 -0.69
N LEU A 180 17.98 -3.21 0.54
CA LEU A 180 18.48 -2.12 1.38
C LEU A 180 19.73 -1.46 0.79
N ILE A 181 20.63 -2.25 0.17
CA ILE A 181 21.93 -1.78 -0.33
C ILE A 181 21.87 -1.51 -1.83
N ASN A 182 21.16 -2.36 -2.55
CA ASN A 182 21.01 -2.32 -4.00
C ASN A 182 19.51 -2.29 -4.40
N PRO A 183 18.78 -1.22 -4.05
CA PRO A 183 17.40 -1.11 -4.46
C PRO A 183 17.29 -1.05 -6.00
N PRO A 184 16.22 -1.58 -6.61
CA PRO A 184 15.99 -1.42 -8.04
C PRO A 184 15.83 0.08 -8.38
N GLU A 185 16.09 0.46 -9.62
CA GLU A 185 15.98 1.86 -10.08
C GLU A 185 14.55 2.41 -9.98
N ILE A 186 13.57 1.52 -10.06
CA ILE A 186 12.14 1.83 -10.01
C ILE A 186 11.56 1.21 -8.73
N PRO A 187 10.75 1.95 -7.94
CA PRO A 187 10.15 1.40 -6.74
C PRO A 187 9.28 0.16 -7.06
N PRO A 188 9.46 -0.96 -6.34
CA PRO A 188 8.70 -2.19 -6.55
C PRO A 188 7.19 -1.99 -6.40
N ALA A 189 6.81 -1.19 -5.42
CA ALA A 189 5.44 -0.77 -5.17
C ALA A 189 5.36 0.69 -4.76
N ILE A 190 4.20 1.32 -5.03
CA ILE A 190 3.89 2.68 -4.56
C ILE A 190 2.56 2.66 -3.80
N GLN A 191 2.56 3.29 -2.64
CA GLN A 191 1.37 3.55 -1.87
C GLN A 191 1.08 5.05 -1.82
N ILE A 192 -0.15 5.45 -2.14
CA ILE A 192 -0.57 6.85 -2.08
C ILE A 192 -1.30 7.13 -0.77
N GLY A 193 -0.94 8.22 -0.12
CA GLY A 193 -1.72 8.85 0.96
C GLY A 193 -1.54 8.30 2.37
N SER A 194 -0.88 7.16 2.60
CA SER A 194 -0.65 6.64 3.96
C SER A 194 0.76 6.09 4.15
N ILE A 195 1.19 6.11 5.41
CA ILE A 195 2.50 5.59 5.81
C ILE A 195 2.40 4.07 5.93
N GLY A 196 3.27 3.36 5.24
CA GLY A 196 3.55 1.94 5.32
C GLY A 196 2.36 1.00 5.61
N ASN A 197 2.09 0.07 4.73
CA ASN A 197 1.11 -0.99 4.97
C ASN A 197 1.85 -2.31 5.17
N LEU A 198 1.40 -3.11 6.14
CA LEU A 198 1.97 -4.44 6.41
C LEU A 198 2.03 -5.32 5.15
N ILE A 199 1.13 -5.15 4.19
CA ILE A 199 1.11 -5.92 2.95
C ILE A 199 2.44 -5.86 2.17
N PHE A 200 3.21 -4.76 2.31
CA PHE A 200 4.50 -4.55 1.66
C PHE A 200 5.70 -4.73 2.60
N GLU A 201 5.45 -5.10 3.87
CA GLU A 201 6.52 -5.31 4.85
C GLU A 201 7.19 -6.65 4.62
N GLY A 202 8.49 -6.65 4.34
CA GLY A 202 9.34 -7.81 4.38
C GLY A 202 10.01 -7.96 5.75
N SER A 203 10.98 -8.84 5.86
CA SER A 203 11.71 -9.09 7.11
C SER A 203 12.53 -7.88 7.57
N ASP A 204 13.18 -7.20 6.63
CA ASP A 204 14.13 -6.12 6.89
C ASP A 204 13.71 -4.76 6.34
N SER A 205 12.75 -4.71 5.41
CA SER A 205 12.38 -3.49 4.70
C SER A 205 10.91 -3.47 4.30
N ASN A 206 10.34 -2.25 4.18
CA ASN A 206 9.09 -2.05 3.46
C ASN A 206 9.39 -1.79 1.98
N TYR A 207 8.80 -2.55 1.09
CA TYR A 207 9.05 -2.50 -0.36
C TYR A 207 8.16 -1.51 -1.10
N ALA A 208 7.22 -0.84 -0.42
CA ALA A 208 6.43 0.21 -1.02
C ALA A 208 6.99 1.59 -0.70
N PHE A 209 7.15 2.42 -1.71
CA PHE A 209 7.43 3.83 -1.53
C PHE A 209 6.12 4.59 -1.31
N SER A 210 6.03 5.31 -0.18
CA SER A 210 4.83 6.08 0.17
C SER A 210 4.90 7.49 -0.41
N VAL A 211 3.90 7.86 -1.21
CA VAL A 211 3.78 9.17 -1.85
C VAL A 211 2.55 9.88 -1.31
N ALA A 212 2.74 10.91 -0.51
CA ALA A 212 1.64 11.76 -0.05
C ALA A 212 1.28 12.84 -1.09
N ASN A 213 2.28 13.47 -1.66
CA ASN A 213 2.15 14.48 -2.70
C ASN A 213 3.35 14.38 -3.66
N PRO A 214 3.14 14.00 -4.93
CA PRO A 214 4.23 13.89 -5.91
C PRO A 214 4.96 15.21 -6.15
N GLU A 215 4.29 16.35 -6.06
CA GLU A 215 4.93 17.66 -6.28
C GLU A 215 5.97 18.00 -5.20
N GLN A 216 5.83 17.44 -3.98
CA GLN A 216 6.83 17.61 -2.93
C GLN A 216 8.10 16.81 -3.20
N LEU A 217 8.03 15.76 -4.01
CA LEU A 217 9.18 14.94 -4.38
C LEU A 217 10.17 15.74 -5.22
N VAL A 218 9.74 16.75 -5.97
CA VAL A 218 10.61 17.67 -6.71
C VAL A 218 11.68 18.30 -5.80
N ASN A 219 11.23 18.82 -4.64
CA ASN A 219 12.16 19.44 -3.69
C ASN A 219 13.15 18.43 -3.12
N ILE A 220 12.69 17.20 -2.84
CA ILE A 220 13.54 16.12 -2.34
C ILE A 220 14.56 15.73 -3.39
N ALA A 221 14.15 15.53 -4.64
CA ALA A 221 15.05 15.20 -5.75
C ALA A 221 16.08 16.30 -6.02
N GLN A 222 15.68 17.58 -5.94
CA GLN A 222 16.57 18.72 -6.23
C GLN A 222 17.53 19.08 -5.10
N THR A 223 17.14 18.84 -3.85
CA THR A 223 17.94 19.23 -2.66
C THR A 223 18.71 18.08 -2.05
N GLY A 224 18.38 16.85 -2.43
CA GLY A 224 19.00 15.64 -1.92
C GLY A 224 20.37 15.38 -2.54
N GLY A 225 21.18 14.62 -1.82
CA GLY A 225 22.48 14.14 -2.30
C GLY A 225 22.71 12.72 -1.80
N LEU A 226 23.32 11.89 -2.64
CA LEU A 226 23.64 10.52 -2.26
C LEU A 226 24.73 10.49 -1.18
N HIS A 227 24.51 9.68 -0.18
CA HIS A 227 25.44 9.46 0.93
C HIS A 227 26.33 8.25 0.67
N ASP A 228 27.59 8.31 1.13
CA ASP A 228 28.48 7.15 1.12
C ASP A 228 27.96 6.06 2.07
N VAL A 229 27.73 4.88 1.53
CA VAL A 229 27.27 3.68 2.26
C VAL A 229 28.37 2.61 2.38
N VAL A 230 29.57 2.86 1.85
CA VAL A 230 30.67 1.89 1.82
C VAL A 230 31.68 2.14 2.94
N ASN A 231 32.08 3.41 3.15
CA ASN A 231 33.10 3.76 4.11
C ASN A 231 32.50 4.11 5.48
N LEU A 232 31.96 3.10 6.18
CA LEU A 232 31.32 3.27 7.48
C LEU A 232 32.12 2.57 8.59
N PRO A 233 32.02 3.03 9.85
CA PRO A 233 32.64 2.35 10.97
C PRO A 233 32.11 0.93 11.17
N GLU A 234 33.00 -0.02 11.41
CA GLU A 234 32.62 -1.42 11.74
C GLU A 234 32.12 -1.52 13.19
N CYS A 235 30.93 -1.00 13.48
CA CYS A 235 30.29 -1.08 14.80
C CYS A 235 28.77 -0.88 14.66
N VAL A 236 28.00 -1.11 15.71
CA VAL A 236 26.53 -0.93 15.74
C VAL A 236 26.08 0.46 15.25
N TYR A 237 26.89 1.48 15.50
CA TYR A 237 26.60 2.82 14.95
C TYR A 237 26.75 2.85 13.43
N GLY A 238 27.79 2.23 12.89
CA GLY A 238 28.02 2.13 11.46
C GLY A 238 26.90 1.37 10.76
N ASP A 239 26.40 0.27 11.35
CA ASP A 239 25.28 -0.49 10.81
C ASP A 239 24.01 0.36 10.75
N LYS A 240 23.72 1.11 11.82
CA LYS A 240 22.58 2.04 11.85
C LYS A 240 22.73 3.19 10.85
N LEU A 241 23.95 3.70 10.70
CA LEU A 241 24.24 4.77 9.75
C LEU A 241 24.12 4.27 8.30
N LEU A 242 24.59 3.04 8.03
CA LEU A 242 24.40 2.38 6.75
C LEU A 242 22.91 2.31 6.40
N PHE A 243 22.09 1.77 7.29
CA PHE A 243 20.64 1.68 7.08
C PHE A 243 20.02 3.03 6.76
N LEU A 244 20.33 4.06 7.55
CA LEU A 244 19.80 5.41 7.33
C LEU A 244 20.20 6.00 5.99
N ARG A 245 21.48 5.90 5.65
CA ARG A 245 22.02 6.45 4.40
C ARG A 245 21.45 5.70 3.19
N ALA A 246 21.33 4.37 3.28
CA ALA A 246 20.73 3.56 2.25
C ALA A 246 19.26 3.96 2.01
N GLN A 247 18.46 4.08 3.07
CA GLN A 247 17.07 4.53 2.97
C GLN A 247 16.96 5.96 2.41
N THR A 248 17.87 6.84 2.82
CA THR A 248 17.90 8.22 2.30
C THR A 248 18.24 8.23 0.81
N ASN A 249 19.23 7.46 0.38
CA ASN A 249 19.63 7.35 -1.02
C ASN A 249 18.47 6.80 -1.86
N THR A 250 17.80 5.73 -1.39
CA THR A 250 16.62 5.16 -2.05
C THR A 250 15.50 6.21 -2.18
N THR A 251 15.29 7.01 -1.14
CA THR A 251 14.29 8.09 -1.17
C THR A 251 14.60 9.13 -2.24
N PHE A 252 15.86 9.54 -2.39
CA PHE A 252 16.26 10.50 -3.42
C PHE A 252 16.12 9.93 -4.82
N THR A 253 16.60 8.70 -5.04
CA THR A 253 16.49 8.02 -6.34
C THR A 253 15.01 7.86 -6.74
N TYR A 254 14.18 7.38 -5.84
CA TYR A 254 12.75 7.19 -6.14
C TYR A 254 11.98 8.50 -6.30
N ALA A 255 12.34 9.54 -5.54
CA ALA A 255 11.74 10.86 -5.70
C ALA A 255 11.96 11.42 -7.11
N GLU A 256 13.16 11.24 -7.67
CA GLU A 256 13.49 11.69 -9.03
C GLU A 256 12.67 10.93 -10.08
N VAL A 257 12.74 9.60 -10.11
CA VAL A 257 12.05 8.80 -11.15
C VAL A 257 10.53 8.91 -11.07
N ILE A 258 9.96 9.02 -9.86
CA ILE A 258 8.51 9.24 -9.66
C ILE A 258 8.10 10.62 -10.18
N ASN A 259 8.88 11.65 -9.82
CA ASN A 259 8.61 13.00 -10.28
C ASN A 259 8.66 13.10 -11.81
N ASP A 260 9.68 12.54 -12.42
CA ASP A 260 9.87 12.57 -13.87
C ASP A 260 8.70 11.89 -14.58
N ALA A 261 8.29 10.70 -14.15
CA ALA A 261 7.13 10.04 -14.68
C ALA A 261 5.83 10.82 -14.45
N TYR A 262 5.64 11.39 -13.26
CA TYR A 262 4.47 12.22 -12.96
C TYR A 262 4.39 13.46 -13.83
N MET A 263 5.50 14.12 -14.10
CA MET A 263 5.57 15.33 -14.93
C MET A 263 5.52 15.02 -16.44
N ALA A 264 5.90 13.81 -16.86
CA ALA A 264 5.86 13.39 -18.25
C ALA A 264 4.43 13.21 -18.79
N SER A 265 3.43 13.15 -17.92
CA SER A 265 2.03 12.97 -18.31
C SER A 265 1.07 13.93 -17.60
N SER A 266 -0.17 13.97 -18.09
CA SER A 266 -1.27 14.73 -17.47
C SER A 266 -2.55 13.90 -17.50
N ASN A 267 -3.48 14.20 -16.58
CA ASN A 267 -4.80 13.60 -16.62
C ASN A 267 -5.63 14.23 -17.75
N GLN A 268 -6.33 13.39 -18.49
CA GLN A 268 -7.23 13.78 -19.59
C GLN A 268 -8.69 13.51 -19.24
N ALA A 269 -8.98 12.54 -18.37
CA ALA A 269 -10.30 12.38 -17.78
C ALA A 269 -10.53 13.38 -16.64
N THR A 270 -11.80 13.65 -16.35
CA THR A 270 -12.19 14.53 -15.24
C THR A 270 -12.38 13.71 -13.98
N TYR A 271 -11.52 13.90 -13.00
CA TYR A 271 -11.64 13.29 -11.69
C TYR A 271 -12.50 14.16 -10.75
N LEU A 272 -13.24 13.49 -9.85
CA LEU A 272 -13.96 14.19 -8.80
C LEU A 272 -12.97 14.73 -7.74
N GLN A 273 -13.42 15.75 -7.00
CA GLN A 273 -12.63 16.30 -5.89
C GLN A 273 -12.89 15.53 -4.59
N ASP A 274 -12.47 14.27 -4.57
CA ASP A 274 -12.49 13.39 -3.42
C ASP A 274 -11.16 12.66 -3.28
N ALA A 275 -10.87 12.18 -2.07
CA ALA A 275 -9.57 11.60 -1.75
C ALA A 275 -9.20 10.37 -2.60
N LEU A 276 -10.15 9.53 -3.01
CA LEU A 276 -9.86 8.37 -3.85
C LEU A 276 -9.57 8.80 -5.29
N SER A 277 -10.40 9.69 -5.85
CA SER A 277 -10.22 10.20 -7.21
C SER A 277 -8.88 10.92 -7.36
N GLU A 278 -8.46 11.72 -6.37
CA GLU A 278 -7.14 12.37 -6.35
C GLU A 278 -6.00 11.35 -6.34
N GLN A 279 -6.09 10.31 -5.51
CA GLN A 279 -5.08 9.25 -5.45
C GLN A 279 -4.99 8.47 -6.77
N LEU A 280 -6.12 8.11 -7.37
CA LEU A 280 -6.16 7.41 -8.65
C LEU A 280 -5.64 8.28 -9.81
N ALA A 281 -5.93 9.58 -9.78
CA ALA A 281 -5.40 10.55 -10.74
C ALA A 281 -3.86 10.62 -10.71
N ILE A 282 -3.27 10.58 -9.52
CA ILE A 282 -1.81 10.53 -9.33
C ILE A 282 -1.24 9.24 -9.94
N ILE A 283 -1.84 8.07 -9.64
CA ILE A 283 -1.40 6.78 -10.18
C ILE A 283 -1.52 6.76 -11.72
N ALA A 284 -2.63 7.24 -12.28
CA ALA A 284 -2.82 7.30 -13.73
C ALA A 284 -1.70 8.10 -14.41
N ARG A 285 -1.29 9.22 -13.84
CA ARG A 285 -0.17 10.01 -14.37
C ARG A 285 1.14 9.23 -14.32
N MET A 286 1.46 8.59 -13.19
CA MET A 286 2.69 7.80 -13.06
C MET A 286 2.74 6.63 -14.06
N ILE A 287 1.62 5.92 -14.25
CA ILE A 287 1.52 4.83 -15.23
C ILE A 287 1.72 5.36 -16.65
N LYS A 288 0.97 6.38 -17.03
CA LYS A 288 1.04 6.99 -18.37
C LYS A 288 2.39 7.65 -18.66
N GLY A 289 3.06 8.13 -17.63
CA GLY A 289 4.42 8.69 -17.71
C GLY A 289 5.52 7.63 -17.76
N GLY A 290 5.17 6.35 -17.74
CA GLY A 290 6.11 5.25 -17.96
C GLY A 290 6.97 4.88 -16.75
N LEU A 291 6.51 5.13 -15.52
CA LEU A 291 7.27 4.82 -14.31
C LEU A 291 7.73 3.36 -14.21
N GLY A 292 6.92 2.42 -14.70
CA GLY A 292 7.28 1.00 -14.71
C GLY A 292 6.98 0.23 -13.41
N THR A 293 6.58 0.88 -12.33
CA THR A 293 6.13 0.24 -11.09
C THR A 293 4.95 -0.67 -11.36
N LYS A 294 4.98 -1.89 -10.79
CA LYS A 294 3.99 -2.95 -11.08
C LYS A 294 2.85 -3.02 -10.07
N VAL A 295 3.03 -2.48 -8.86
CA VAL A 295 2.01 -2.54 -7.81
C VAL A 295 1.77 -1.17 -7.23
N TYR A 296 0.51 -0.75 -7.23
CA TYR A 296 0.07 0.49 -6.61
C TYR A 296 -1.01 0.20 -5.57
N MET A 297 -1.06 1.01 -4.52
CA MET A 297 -2.10 0.90 -3.51
C MET A 297 -2.64 2.28 -3.12
N VAL A 298 -3.97 2.37 -3.06
CA VAL A 298 -4.72 3.51 -2.53
C VAL A 298 -5.69 3.05 -1.46
N SER A 299 -6.17 3.98 -0.64
CA SER A 299 -7.15 3.69 0.40
C SER A 299 -8.34 4.63 0.31
N LEU A 300 -9.53 4.05 0.44
CA LEU A 300 -10.78 4.77 0.68
C LEU A 300 -11.22 4.47 2.11
N ASP A 301 -11.06 5.45 2.99
CA ASP A 301 -11.41 5.35 4.41
C ASP A 301 -12.89 5.69 4.63
N GLY A 302 -13.46 5.25 5.76
CA GLY A 302 -14.80 5.68 6.20
C GLY A 302 -15.86 4.59 6.23
N PHE A 303 -15.52 3.34 5.86
CA PHE A 303 -16.46 2.22 5.88
C PHE A 303 -16.84 1.73 7.29
N ASP A 304 -16.13 2.17 8.33
CA ASP A 304 -16.51 1.89 9.73
C ASP A 304 -17.69 2.74 10.17
N THR A 305 -18.86 2.43 9.62
CA THR A 305 -20.09 3.18 9.79
C THR A 305 -20.89 2.71 10.99
N HIS A 306 -20.51 3.11 12.19
CA HIS A 306 -21.27 2.79 13.43
C HIS A 306 -22.66 3.45 13.49
N ALA A 307 -22.90 4.50 12.70
CA ALA A 307 -24.17 5.20 12.57
C ALA A 307 -24.31 5.81 11.15
N ASN A 308 -25.54 5.98 10.70
CA ASN A 308 -25.87 6.55 9.39
C ASN A 308 -25.19 5.81 8.22
N GLN A 309 -25.19 4.48 8.28
CA GLN A 309 -24.53 3.65 7.28
C GLN A 309 -25.04 3.94 5.87
N VAL A 310 -26.36 4.04 5.66
CA VAL A 310 -26.96 4.23 4.34
C VAL A 310 -26.38 5.45 3.63
N ASP A 311 -26.38 6.62 4.29
CA ASP A 311 -25.93 7.86 3.69
C ASP A 311 -24.39 7.86 3.48
N LYS A 312 -23.64 7.39 4.47
CA LYS A 312 -22.17 7.37 4.39
C LYS A 312 -21.68 6.38 3.34
N GLN A 313 -22.24 5.17 3.32
CA GLN A 313 -21.85 4.16 2.35
C GLN A 313 -22.23 4.58 0.93
N ARG A 314 -23.34 5.26 0.75
CA ARG A 314 -23.73 5.84 -0.53
C ARG A 314 -22.63 6.74 -1.09
N VAL A 315 -22.16 7.73 -0.31
CA VAL A 315 -21.10 8.65 -0.75
C VAL A 315 -19.81 7.91 -1.06
N LEU A 316 -19.42 6.94 -0.23
CA LEU A 316 -18.21 6.15 -0.44
C LEU A 316 -18.29 5.29 -1.72
N HIS A 317 -19.46 4.71 -2.00
CA HIS A 317 -19.68 3.91 -3.20
C HIS A 317 -19.79 4.78 -4.47
N GLU A 318 -20.40 5.97 -4.38
CA GLU A 318 -20.41 6.95 -5.48
C GLU A 318 -18.96 7.36 -5.85
N ASN A 319 -18.13 7.67 -4.84
CA ASN A 319 -16.72 8.01 -5.05
C ASN A 319 -15.93 6.81 -5.61
N LEU A 320 -16.17 5.61 -5.10
CA LEU A 320 -15.54 4.39 -5.60
C LEU A 320 -15.88 4.13 -7.07
N ALA A 321 -17.16 4.14 -7.41
CA ALA A 321 -17.64 3.87 -8.75
C ALA A 321 -17.13 4.90 -9.77
N SER A 322 -17.24 6.17 -9.43
CA SER A 322 -16.78 7.28 -10.29
C SER A 322 -15.26 7.32 -10.39
N GLY A 323 -14.56 7.09 -9.28
CA GLY A 323 -13.10 7.04 -9.27
C GLY A 323 -12.54 5.93 -10.17
N ILE A 324 -13.08 4.72 -10.07
CA ILE A 324 -12.71 3.59 -10.94
C ILE A 324 -12.99 3.91 -12.41
N LYS A 325 -14.19 4.38 -12.73
CA LYS A 325 -14.56 4.72 -14.10
C LYS A 325 -13.61 5.75 -14.70
N ASN A 326 -13.41 6.88 -14.02
CA ASN A 326 -12.57 7.97 -14.51
C ASN A 326 -11.10 7.56 -14.64
N PHE A 327 -10.62 6.69 -13.73
CA PHE A 327 -9.29 6.13 -13.80
C PHE A 327 -9.07 5.29 -15.07
N TYR A 328 -10.00 4.38 -15.38
CA TYR A 328 -9.89 3.55 -16.58
C TYR A 328 -10.12 4.36 -17.86
N GLU A 329 -11.01 5.36 -17.87
CA GLU A 329 -11.15 6.28 -18.99
C GLU A 329 -9.85 7.05 -19.27
N ASP A 330 -9.15 7.50 -18.23
CA ASP A 330 -7.87 8.20 -18.38
C ASP A 330 -6.75 7.28 -18.88
N LEU A 331 -6.73 6.02 -18.43
CA LEU A 331 -5.80 5.01 -18.92
C LEU A 331 -6.07 4.62 -20.38
N ALA A 332 -7.34 4.45 -20.76
CA ALA A 332 -7.75 4.05 -22.11
C ALA A 332 -7.31 5.08 -23.17
N ILE A 333 -7.40 6.37 -22.86
CA ILE A 333 -6.92 7.44 -23.76
C ILE A 333 -5.44 7.25 -24.12
N ALA A 334 -4.64 6.67 -23.21
CA ALA A 334 -3.22 6.42 -23.41
C ALA A 334 -2.89 4.95 -23.77
N GLY A 335 -3.89 4.06 -23.88
CA GLY A 335 -3.72 2.64 -24.22
C GLY A 335 -3.11 1.80 -23.11
N TYR A 336 -3.46 2.10 -21.85
CA TYR A 336 -2.99 1.35 -20.67
C TYR A 336 -4.09 0.58 -19.95
N ASP A 337 -5.35 0.73 -20.33
CA ASP A 337 -6.51 0.13 -19.66
C ASP A 337 -6.49 -1.40 -19.67
N ASP A 338 -5.99 -2.02 -20.73
CA ASP A 338 -5.82 -3.47 -20.85
C ASP A 338 -4.64 -4.04 -20.06
N LYS A 339 -3.74 -3.18 -19.58
CA LYS A 339 -2.55 -3.56 -18.81
C LYS A 339 -2.73 -3.41 -17.30
N VAL A 340 -3.79 -2.76 -16.86
CA VAL A 340 -4.02 -2.43 -15.47
C VAL A 340 -5.18 -3.23 -14.90
N LEU A 341 -4.90 -4.03 -13.88
CA LEU A 341 -5.92 -4.69 -13.05
C LEU A 341 -6.18 -3.87 -11.80
N GLY A 342 -7.40 -3.36 -11.63
CA GLY A 342 -7.89 -2.77 -10.39
C GLY A 342 -8.53 -3.83 -9.50
N MET A 343 -8.18 -3.87 -8.23
CA MET A 343 -8.74 -4.80 -7.26
C MET A 343 -9.16 -4.06 -5.98
N THR A 344 -10.42 -4.20 -5.58
CA THR A 344 -10.88 -3.71 -4.27
C THR A 344 -10.75 -4.80 -3.21
N ILE A 345 -10.29 -4.42 -2.02
CA ILE A 345 -10.22 -5.30 -0.84
C ILE A 345 -10.76 -4.58 0.39
N SER A 346 -11.38 -5.34 1.29
CA SER A 346 -11.79 -4.86 2.62
C SER A 346 -11.40 -5.90 3.66
N GLU A 347 -11.11 -5.47 4.89
CA GLU A 347 -10.66 -6.36 5.96
C GLU A 347 -11.74 -7.36 6.42
N PHE A 348 -13.03 -7.02 6.26
CA PHE A 348 -14.19 -7.91 6.46
C PHE A 348 -15.46 -7.26 5.90
N GLY A 349 -16.56 -8.06 5.81
CA GLY A 349 -17.89 -7.55 5.52
C GLY A 349 -18.56 -6.98 6.78
N ARG A 350 -19.57 -6.12 6.57
CA ARG A 350 -20.34 -5.52 7.67
C ARG A 350 -21.51 -6.42 8.07
N ARG A 351 -21.88 -6.43 9.36
CA ARG A 351 -23.06 -7.12 9.90
C ARG A 351 -24.28 -6.21 9.92
#